data_e06890f37cdeed9a0c3269586768dc57
#
_entry.id   e06890f37cdeed9a0c3269586768dc57
#
_cell.length_a   1.000
_cell.length_b   1.000
_cell.length_c   1.000
_cell.angle_alpha   90.00
_cell.angle_beta   90.00
_cell.angle_gamma   90.00
#
_symmetry.space_group_name_H-M   'P 1'
#
loop_
_entity.id
_entity.type
_entity.pdbx_description
1 polymer ?
#
loop_
_entity_poly.entity_id
_entity_poly.type
_entity_poly.pdbx_seq_one_letter_code
_entity_poly.pdbx_strand_id
1 'polypeptide(L)'
;MSPTTLSLDPEPLSRLVNRAYEVPTRMAGRAAGTREHEKQAWRDFASEAARAFGCQLALVEYHDPQNPEANFVATGGLDGFEEVFTDARARNDDDHFLKAISHRPAGTVQIGAEIVPPSAMRRSPSFSALAMPWRLEHFLFGKIMAGSTGAAYFSLARTGRERPFAAGDKALVGELLLAHLNRSMSLQRELAAVRGADTLLANAMHMAQAGFVLFDCQGRPLLVNARAAEILARRDGLVLRSGELRTEGVAAQAMLRDGLAAALRVARGQ
;
A
#
# COMPACT_ATOMS: atom_id res chain seq x y z
N MET A 1 15.86 -29.55 28.25
CA MET A 1 14.66 -28.75 28.00
C MET A 1 14.55 -28.59 26.48
N SER A 2 13.62 -29.30 25.87
CA SER A 2 13.41 -29.26 24.42
C SER A 2 12.92 -27.87 24.00
N PRO A 3 13.42 -27.28 22.90
CA PRO A 3 12.89 -26.03 22.40
C PRO A 3 11.47 -26.29 21.93
N THR A 4 10.49 -25.65 22.56
CA THR A 4 9.11 -25.65 22.08
C THR A 4 9.09 -24.90 20.77
N THR A 5 9.20 -25.63 19.68
CA THR A 5 9.03 -25.14 18.34
C THR A 5 7.57 -24.70 18.24
N LEU A 6 7.32 -23.39 18.12
CA LEU A 6 6.02 -22.91 17.68
C LEU A 6 5.86 -23.34 16.22
N SER A 7 5.16 -24.44 16.01
CA SER A 7 4.48 -24.61 14.75
C SER A 7 3.23 -23.73 14.83
N LEU A 8 3.27 -22.53 14.24
CA LEU A 8 2.01 -21.96 13.78
C LEU A 8 1.41 -23.00 12.85
N ASP A 9 0.17 -23.41 13.15
CA ASP A 9 -0.57 -24.24 12.23
C ASP A 9 -0.49 -23.60 10.84
N PRO A 10 -0.32 -24.36 9.76
CA PRO A 10 -0.19 -23.83 8.41
C PRO A 10 -1.37 -22.93 8.00
N GLU A 11 -2.54 -23.19 8.57
CA GLU A 11 -3.78 -22.49 8.25
C GLU A 11 -3.81 -21.01 8.70
N PRO A 12 -3.45 -20.61 9.93
CA PRO A 12 -3.33 -19.21 10.32
C PRO A 12 -2.30 -18.43 9.50
N LEU A 13 -1.17 -19.06 9.17
CA LEU A 13 -0.14 -18.41 8.36
C LEU A 13 -0.61 -18.19 6.92
N SER A 14 -1.25 -19.19 6.32
CA SER A 14 -1.83 -19.07 4.97
C SER A 14 -2.88 -17.97 4.91
N ARG A 15 -3.76 -17.88 5.92
CA ARG A 15 -4.74 -16.78 6.02
C ARG A 15 -4.07 -15.42 6.11
N LEU A 16 -3.02 -15.31 6.92
CA LEU A 16 -2.28 -14.06 7.09
C LEU A 16 -1.61 -13.61 5.79
N VAL A 17 -0.97 -14.53 5.07
CA VAL A 17 -0.36 -14.25 3.75
C VAL A 17 -1.43 -13.83 2.75
N ASN A 18 -2.56 -14.54 2.66
CA ASN A 18 -3.66 -14.16 1.79
C ASN A 18 -4.19 -12.76 2.13
N ARG A 19 -4.33 -12.44 3.40
CA ARG A 19 -4.78 -11.12 3.85
C ARG A 19 -3.80 -10.01 3.42
N ALA A 20 -2.49 -10.25 3.46
CA ALA A 20 -1.50 -9.31 2.96
C ALA A 20 -1.69 -8.99 1.47
N TYR A 21 -2.04 -10.00 0.65
CA TYR A 21 -2.30 -9.81 -0.79
C TYR A 21 -3.70 -9.28 -1.11
N GLU A 22 -4.64 -9.32 -0.18
CA GLU A 22 -5.93 -8.65 -0.36
C GLU A 22 -5.78 -7.11 -0.38
N VAL A 23 -4.76 -6.54 0.25
CA VAL A 23 -4.55 -5.10 0.29
C VAL A 23 -4.45 -4.51 -1.12
N PRO A 24 -3.48 -4.92 -1.99
CA PRO A 24 -3.41 -4.40 -3.35
C PRO A 24 -4.62 -4.77 -4.21
N THR A 25 -5.24 -5.95 -4.01
CA THR A 25 -6.39 -6.39 -4.80
C THR A 25 -7.67 -5.62 -4.48
N ARG A 26 -7.93 -5.31 -3.22
CA ARG A 26 -9.05 -4.43 -2.80
C ARG A 26 -8.93 -3.04 -3.40
N MET A 27 -7.70 -2.58 -3.59
CA MET A 27 -7.41 -1.31 -4.26
C MET A 27 -7.65 -1.40 -5.78
N ALA A 28 -7.44 -2.57 -6.41
CA ALA A 28 -7.58 -2.74 -7.86
C ALA A 28 -9.02 -2.64 -8.36
N GLY A 29 -10.00 -3.02 -7.56
CA GLY A 29 -11.40 -3.15 -7.97
C GLY A 29 -12.29 -1.92 -7.80
N ARG A 30 -11.79 -0.79 -7.26
CA ARG A 30 -12.61 0.40 -6.97
C ARG A 30 -12.02 1.64 -7.64
N ALA A 31 -12.87 2.38 -8.35
CA ALA A 31 -12.58 3.77 -8.74
C ALA A 31 -12.28 4.57 -7.46
N ALA A 32 -11.05 5.13 -7.36
CA ALA A 32 -10.57 5.91 -6.24
C ALA A 32 -10.76 5.20 -4.86
N GLY A 33 -10.01 4.12 -4.62
CA GLY A 33 -9.83 3.62 -3.26
C GLY A 33 -9.26 4.77 -2.42
N THR A 34 -10.05 5.29 -1.49
CA THR A 34 -9.58 6.34 -0.61
C THR A 34 -8.47 5.76 0.27
N ARG A 35 -7.52 6.59 0.67
CA ARG A 35 -6.44 6.24 1.61
C ARG A 35 -6.96 5.51 2.86
N GLU A 36 -8.17 5.84 3.30
CA GLU A 36 -8.81 5.18 4.44
C GLU A 36 -9.14 3.71 4.16
N HIS A 37 -9.54 3.36 2.94
CA HIS A 37 -9.76 1.95 2.57
C HIS A 37 -8.46 1.15 2.56
N GLU A 38 -7.37 1.76 2.10
CA GLU A 38 -6.04 1.17 2.16
C GLU A 38 -5.61 0.92 3.60
N LYS A 39 -5.72 1.94 4.43
CA LYS A 39 -5.40 1.89 5.85
C LYS A 39 -6.26 0.83 6.57
N GLN A 40 -7.54 0.75 6.24
CA GLN A 40 -8.43 -0.27 6.79
C GLN A 40 -7.99 -1.69 6.40
N ALA A 41 -7.57 -1.92 5.17
CA ALA A 41 -7.07 -3.22 4.75
C ALA A 41 -5.79 -3.63 5.51
N TRP A 42 -4.90 -2.68 5.79
CA TRP A 42 -3.74 -2.91 6.65
C TRP A 42 -4.10 -3.11 8.13
N ARG A 43 -5.13 -2.45 8.66
CA ARG A 43 -5.67 -2.71 10.00
C ARG A 43 -6.25 -4.12 10.11
N ASP A 44 -6.99 -4.57 9.10
CA ASP A 44 -7.52 -5.94 9.02
C ASP A 44 -6.38 -6.96 9.04
N PHE A 45 -5.31 -6.73 8.27
CA PHE A 45 -4.10 -7.55 8.27
C PHE A 45 -3.44 -7.54 9.66
N ALA A 46 -3.22 -6.37 10.26
CA ALA A 46 -2.60 -6.25 11.57
C ALA A 46 -3.40 -6.98 12.66
N SER A 47 -4.73 -6.88 12.61
CA SER A 47 -5.61 -7.60 13.54
C SER A 47 -5.51 -9.12 13.40
N GLU A 48 -5.39 -9.63 12.16
CA GLU A 48 -5.15 -11.05 11.92
C GLU A 48 -3.77 -11.48 12.39
N ALA A 49 -2.74 -10.64 12.18
CA ALA A 49 -1.38 -10.88 12.64
C ALA A 49 -1.31 -10.94 14.17
N ALA A 50 -1.93 -10.00 14.87
CA ALA A 50 -1.98 -10.01 16.33
C ALA A 50 -2.57 -11.33 16.86
N ARG A 51 -3.67 -11.79 16.27
CA ARG A 51 -4.31 -13.09 16.64
C ARG A 51 -3.41 -14.27 16.31
N ALA A 52 -2.85 -14.33 15.11
CA ALA A 52 -2.02 -15.45 14.65
C ALA A 52 -0.76 -15.63 15.51
N PHE A 53 -0.15 -14.54 15.94
CA PHE A 53 1.05 -14.56 16.76
C PHE A 53 0.77 -14.55 18.28
N GLY A 54 -0.50 -14.53 18.71
CA GLY A 54 -0.87 -14.41 20.13
C GLY A 54 -0.29 -13.15 20.75
N CYS A 55 -0.44 -12.02 20.08
CA CYS A 55 0.07 -10.72 20.48
C CYS A 55 -1.08 -9.77 20.84
N GLN A 56 -0.81 -8.83 21.75
CA GLN A 56 -1.76 -7.76 22.06
C GLN A 56 -1.82 -6.72 20.96
N LEU A 57 -0.70 -6.52 20.24
CA LEU A 57 -0.58 -5.51 19.21
C LEU A 57 0.21 -6.06 18.01
N ALA A 58 -0.29 -5.80 16.82
CA ALA A 58 0.49 -5.80 15.60
C ALA A 58 0.37 -4.44 14.92
N LEU A 59 1.45 -4.00 14.26
CA LEU A 59 1.55 -2.70 13.62
C LEU A 59 2.25 -2.86 12.27
N VAL A 60 1.70 -2.19 11.26
CA VAL A 60 2.34 -1.96 9.95
C VAL A 60 2.47 -0.45 9.76
N GLU A 61 3.66 0.02 9.44
CA GLU A 61 3.88 1.42 9.13
C GLU A 61 4.68 1.58 7.84
N TYR A 62 4.38 2.65 7.12
CA TYR A 62 5.18 3.14 6.00
C TYR A 62 5.55 4.59 6.27
N HIS A 63 6.82 4.92 6.09
CA HIS A 63 7.34 6.26 6.30
C HIS A 63 8.20 6.67 5.11
N ASP A 64 7.84 7.79 4.48
CA ASP A 64 8.56 8.43 3.39
C ASP A 64 8.74 9.92 3.73
N PRO A 65 9.96 10.37 4.07
CA PRO A 65 10.22 11.77 4.39
C PRO A 65 10.00 12.72 3.22
N GLN A 66 10.12 12.23 1.97
CA GLN A 66 9.95 13.05 0.76
C GLN A 66 8.48 13.14 0.33
N ASN A 67 7.65 12.19 0.76
CA ASN A 67 6.22 12.18 0.49
C ASN A 67 5.41 11.86 1.76
N PRO A 68 5.30 12.81 2.69
CA PRO A 68 4.60 12.60 3.96
C PRO A 68 3.14 12.16 3.80
N GLU A 69 2.51 12.54 2.70
CA GLU A 69 1.14 12.11 2.41
C GLU A 69 1.01 10.61 2.13
N ALA A 70 2.09 9.93 1.76
CA ALA A 70 2.10 8.48 1.61
C ALA A 70 2.27 7.74 2.94
N ASN A 71 2.64 8.44 4.02
CA ASN A 71 2.88 7.83 5.31
C ASN A 71 1.60 7.28 5.92
N PHE A 72 1.66 6.09 6.45
CA PHE A 72 0.56 5.52 7.20
C PHE A 72 1.05 4.66 8.37
N VAL A 73 0.18 4.55 9.36
CA VAL A 73 0.25 3.59 10.45
C VAL A 73 -1.06 2.83 10.47
N ALA A 74 -1.01 1.53 10.59
CA ALA A 74 -2.17 0.67 10.75
C ALA A 74 -1.90 -0.32 11.88
N THR A 75 -2.79 -0.40 12.84
CA THR A 75 -2.65 -1.25 14.02
C THR A 75 -3.80 -2.24 14.14
N GLY A 76 -3.54 -3.35 14.82
CA GLY A 76 -4.54 -4.33 15.18
C GLY A 76 -4.30 -4.88 16.57
N GLY A 77 -5.37 -5.15 17.31
CA GLY A 77 -5.35 -5.76 18.64
C GLY A 77 -5.58 -4.78 19.80
N LEU A 78 -5.21 -3.52 19.68
CA LEU A 78 -5.43 -2.49 20.73
C LEU A 78 -6.14 -1.28 20.14
N ASP A 79 -7.35 -1.02 20.64
CA ASP A 79 -8.10 0.17 20.28
C ASP A 79 -7.43 1.44 20.83
N GLY A 80 -7.41 2.51 20.03
CA GLY A 80 -6.82 3.80 20.41
C GLY A 80 -5.28 3.86 20.35
N PHE A 81 -4.60 2.74 20.15
CA PHE A 81 -3.13 2.73 20.07
C PHE A 81 -2.60 3.50 18.87
N GLU A 82 -3.31 3.43 17.73
CA GLU A 82 -2.88 4.05 16.48
C GLU A 82 -2.77 5.57 16.60
N GLU A 83 -3.74 6.22 17.24
CA GLU A 83 -3.73 7.66 17.48
C GLU A 83 -2.55 8.06 18.38
N VAL A 84 -2.37 7.34 19.50
CA VAL A 84 -1.28 7.62 20.45
C VAL A 84 0.08 7.39 19.80
N PHE A 85 0.23 6.34 18.98
CA PHE A 85 1.46 6.06 18.25
C PHE A 85 1.76 7.16 17.23
N THR A 86 0.76 7.58 16.45
CA THR A 86 0.90 8.63 15.44
C THR A 86 1.31 9.95 16.08
N ASP A 87 0.68 10.32 17.19
CA ASP A 87 0.99 11.52 17.96
C ASP A 87 2.40 11.47 18.58
N ALA A 88 2.79 10.32 19.11
CA ALA A 88 4.12 10.16 19.69
C ALA A 88 5.20 10.20 18.60
N ARG A 89 4.94 9.61 17.42
CA ARG A 89 5.81 9.69 16.24
C ARG A 89 6.05 11.13 15.80
N ALA A 90 4.99 11.93 15.74
CA ALA A 90 5.07 13.34 15.35
C ALA A 90 5.92 14.19 16.33
N ARG A 91 6.02 13.77 17.58
CA ARG A 91 6.71 14.51 18.66
C ARG A 91 8.12 13.99 18.97
N ASN A 92 8.48 12.80 18.53
CA ASN A 92 9.64 12.09 19.08
C ASN A 92 10.58 11.58 17.99
N ASP A 93 11.62 12.36 17.67
CA ASP A 93 12.71 11.96 16.77
C ASP A 93 13.66 10.93 17.40
N ASP A 94 13.48 10.57 18.67
CA ASP A 94 14.46 9.80 19.46
C ASP A 94 14.02 8.37 19.78
N ASP A 95 13.29 7.72 18.85
CA ASP A 95 12.92 6.31 18.97
C ASP A 95 14.15 5.40 18.71
N HIS A 96 14.70 4.87 19.81
CA HIS A 96 15.86 3.97 19.76
C HIS A 96 15.60 2.70 18.92
N PHE A 97 14.39 2.17 18.93
CA PHE A 97 14.03 0.98 18.16
C PHE A 97 14.01 1.29 16.67
N LEU A 98 13.36 2.40 16.29
CA LEU A 98 13.35 2.80 14.90
C LEU A 98 14.75 3.11 14.39
N LYS A 99 15.54 3.86 15.15
CA LYS A 99 16.93 4.16 14.79
C LYS A 99 17.73 2.86 14.60
N ALA A 100 17.60 1.91 15.51
CA ALA A 100 18.34 0.64 15.42
C ALA A 100 17.92 -0.19 14.20
N ILE A 101 16.62 -0.23 13.83
CA ILE A 101 16.15 -1.03 12.69
C ILE A 101 16.26 -0.28 11.37
N SER A 102 16.24 1.06 11.36
CA SER A 102 16.31 1.87 10.15
C SER A 102 17.57 1.64 9.33
N HIS A 103 18.70 1.39 9.99
CA HIS A 103 19.99 1.12 9.35
C HIS A 103 20.16 -0.34 8.89
N ARG A 104 19.21 -1.22 9.20
CA ARG A 104 19.30 -2.64 8.81
C ARG A 104 18.73 -2.85 7.40
N PRO A 105 19.19 -3.86 6.68
CA PRO A 105 18.62 -4.22 5.38
C PRO A 105 17.16 -4.67 5.50
N ALA A 106 16.41 -4.56 4.41
CA ALA A 106 15.07 -5.13 4.31
C ALA A 106 15.12 -6.65 4.57
N GLY A 107 14.04 -7.20 5.15
CA GLY A 107 13.99 -8.59 5.58
C GLY A 107 14.60 -8.86 6.97
N THR A 108 15.24 -7.86 7.59
CA THR A 108 15.79 -8.03 8.96
C THR A 108 14.68 -8.04 10.00
N VAL A 109 14.74 -9.01 10.92
CA VAL A 109 13.89 -9.09 12.12
C VAL A 109 14.76 -9.04 13.36
N GLN A 110 14.31 -8.29 14.36
CA GLN A 110 15.00 -8.16 15.66
C GLN A 110 13.99 -8.27 16.80
N ILE A 111 14.40 -8.93 17.87
CA ILE A 111 13.68 -8.92 19.15
C ILE A 111 14.08 -7.67 19.90
N GLY A 112 13.12 -6.98 20.53
CA GLY A 112 13.35 -5.71 21.21
C GLY A 112 14.47 -5.78 22.26
N ALA A 113 14.58 -6.89 22.99
CA ALA A 113 15.64 -7.10 23.97
C ALA A 113 17.05 -7.26 23.34
N GLU A 114 17.15 -7.61 22.04
CA GLU A 114 18.41 -7.63 21.30
C GLU A 114 18.88 -6.21 20.90
N ILE A 115 17.93 -5.26 20.81
CA ILE A 115 18.20 -3.88 20.43
C ILE A 115 18.54 -3.05 21.67
N VAL A 116 17.67 -3.11 22.67
CA VAL A 116 17.78 -2.31 23.91
C VAL A 116 17.51 -3.22 25.11
N PRO A 117 18.43 -3.27 26.09
CA PRO A 117 18.19 -4.02 27.32
C PRO A 117 16.88 -3.58 28.00
N PRO A 118 16.09 -4.51 28.60
CA PRO A 118 14.81 -4.18 29.21
C PRO A 118 14.88 -3.06 30.26
N SER A 119 16.00 -2.97 30.99
CA SER A 119 16.22 -1.90 31.98
C SER A 119 16.41 -0.51 31.35
N ALA A 120 17.03 -0.44 30.18
CA ALA A 120 17.20 0.81 29.43
C ALA A 120 15.92 1.19 28.70
N MET A 121 15.20 0.20 28.19
CA MET A 121 13.90 0.38 27.53
C MET A 121 12.88 1.07 28.45
N ARG A 122 12.75 0.62 29.71
CA ARG A 122 11.86 1.22 30.69
C ARG A 122 12.17 2.68 31.03
N ARG A 123 13.39 3.15 30.75
CA ARG A 123 13.79 4.56 30.96
C ARG A 123 13.61 5.42 29.71
N SER A 124 13.24 4.82 28.58
CA SER A 124 13.00 5.55 27.34
C SER A 124 11.67 6.34 27.42
N PRO A 125 11.66 7.64 27.07
CA PRO A 125 10.42 8.40 26.97
C PRO A 125 9.42 7.78 25.99
N SER A 126 9.88 7.27 24.84
CA SER A 126 9.05 6.60 23.84
C SER A 126 8.38 5.34 24.41
N PHE A 127 9.13 4.52 25.15
CA PHE A 127 8.56 3.35 25.81
C PHE A 127 7.50 3.75 26.86
N SER A 128 7.79 4.76 27.66
CA SER A 128 6.85 5.24 28.68
C SER A 128 5.55 5.76 28.06
N ALA A 129 5.64 6.47 26.96
CA ALA A 129 4.47 7.02 26.28
C ALA A 129 3.66 5.95 25.50
N LEU A 130 4.37 5.04 24.83
CA LEU A 130 3.75 4.11 23.88
C LEU A 130 3.47 2.73 24.44
N ALA A 131 4.30 2.21 25.33
CA ALA A 131 4.19 0.82 25.77
C ALA A 131 3.59 0.66 27.16
N MET A 132 3.95 1.52 28.09
CA MET A 132 3.50 1.39 29.48
C MET A 132 1.98 1.45 29.68
N PRO A 133 1.22 2.33 29.00
CA PRO A 133 -0.23 2.38 29.18
C PRO A 133 -0.93 1.06 28.91
N TRP A 134 -0.41 0.30 27.95
CA TRP A 134 -0.94 -1.02 27.55
C TRP A 134 -0.15 -2.20 28.13
N ARG A 135 0.83 -1.94 29.01
CA ARG A 135 1.68 -2.97 29.64
C ARG A 135 2.44 -3.84 28.61
N LEU A 136 2.81 -3.26 27.46
CA LEU A 136 3.59 -3.93 26.46
C LEU A 136 5.06 -4.02 26.90
N GLU A 137 5.61 -5.21 26.94
CA GLU A 137 6.98 -5.45 27.42
C GLU A 137 7.87 -6.21 26.43
N HIS A 138 7.27 -7.01 25.56
CA HIS A 138 8.01 -7.83 24.61
C HIS A 138 7.70 -7.33 23.20
N PHE A 139 8.75 -7.07 22.44
CA PHE A 139 8.64 -6.51 21.09
C PHE A 139 9.42 -7.34 20.07
N LEU A 140 8.89 -7.41 18.86
CA LEU A 140 9.57 -7.95 17.70
C LEU A 140 9.37 -6.95 16.55
N PHE A 141 10.47 -6.56 15.90
CA PHE A 141 10.49 -5.57 14.84
C PHE A 141 11.00 -6.19 13.56
N GLY A 142 10.31 -5.97 12.46
CA GLY A 142 10.70 -6.41 11.13
C GLY A 142 10.76 -5.24 10.15
N LYS A 143 11.84 -5.12 9.39
CA LYS A 143 11.94 -4.16 8.29
C LYS A 143 11.44 -4.81 7.01
N ILE A 144 10.27 -4.41 6.53
CA ILE A 144 9.63 -4.99 5.35
C ILE A 144 10.41 -4.58 4.10
N MET A 145 10.61 -3.28 3.92
CA MET A 145 11.27 -2.73 2.75
C MET A 145 12.08 -1.48 3.09
N ALA A 146 13.07 -1.21 2.24
CA ALA A 146 13.82 0.04 2.22
C ALA A 146 13.90 0.49 0.76
N GLY A 147 13.34 1.64 0.47
CA GLY A 147 13.46 2.31 -0.83
C GLY A 147 14.41 3.50 -0.76
N SER A 148 14.64 4.15 -1.90
CA SER A 148 15.43 5.38 -1.97
C SER A 148 14.82 6.53 -1.16
N THR A 149 13.51 6.53 -0.98
CA THR A 149 12.76 7.60 -0.33
C THR A 149 12.05 7.16 0.95
N GLY A 150 11.63 5.89 1.06
CA GLY A 150 10.82 5.44 2.19
C GLY A 150 11.15 4.03 2.68
N ALA A 151 10.65 3.71 3.87
CA ALA A 151 10.79 2.41 4.51
C ALA A 151 9.46 1.95 5.12
N ALA A 152 9.27 0.63 5.17
CA ALA A 152 8.11 0.02 5.83
C ALA A 152 8.58 -0.95 6.91
N TYR A 153 7.80 -0.99 7.99
CA TYR A 153 8.10 -1.82 9.15
C TYR A 153 6.85 -2.60 9.58
N PHE A 154 7.11 -3.77 10.15
CA PHE A 154 6.13 -4.61 10.81
C PHE A 154 6.56 -4.83 12.25
N SER A 155 5.66 -4.67 13.20
CA SER A 155 5.97 -4.83 14.61
C SER A 155 4.90 -5.66 15.31
N LEU A 156 5.33 -6.47 16.26
CA LEU A 156 4.49 -7.23 17.17
C LEU A 156 4.83 -6.87 18.61
N ALA A 157 3.83 -6.81 19.48
CA ALA A 157 4.05 -6.59 20.89
C ALA A 157 3.17 -7.47 21.77
N ARG A 158 3.75 -7.95 22.89
CA ARG A 158 3.11 -8.74 23.93
C ARG A 158 3.25 -8.05 25.28
N THR A 159 2.32 -8.32 26.18
CA THR A 159 2.43 -7.90 27.58
C THR A 159 3.46 -8.70 28.34
N GLY A 160 3.86 -8.23 29.52
CA GLY A 160 4.79 -8.96 30.39
C GLY A 160 4.22 -10.28 30.96
N ARG A 161 2.92 -10.54 30.79
CA ARG A 161 2.28 -11.80 31.19
C ARG A 161 2.44 -12.91 30.17
N GLU A 162 2.75 -12.53 28.93
CA GLU A 162 2.92 -13.45 27.84
C GLU A 162 4.40 -13.84 27.68
N ARG A 163 4.64 -14.93 26.96
CA ARG A 163 6.02 -15.36 26.72
C ARG A 163 6.77 -14.31 25.89
N PRO A 164 8.06 -14.06 26.15
CA PRO A 164 8.91 -13.27 25.28
C PRO A 164 8.96 -13.85 23.85
N PHE A 165 9.27 -13.01 22.89
CA PHE A 165 9.60 -13.48 21.54
C PHE A 165 10.90 -14.28 21.57
N ALA A 166 10.95 -15.34 20.75
CA ALA A 166 12.07 -16.25 20.64
C ALA A 166 12.58 -16.35 19.19
N ALA A 167 13.69 -17.07 19.00
CA ALA A 167 14.28 -17.28 17.68
C ALA A 167 13.29 -17.86 16.65
N GLY A 168 12.38 -18.73 17.08
CA GLY A 168 11.32 -19.28 16.22
C GLY A 168 10.34 -18.23 15.71
N ASP A 169 9.91 -17.27 16.57
CA ASP A 169 9.05 -16.15 16.14
C ASP A 169 9.80 -15.27 15.13
N LYS A 170 11.09 -15.01 15.39
CA LYS A 170 11.97 -14.22 14.53
C LYS A 170 12.15 -14.85 13.16
N ALA A 171 12.41 -16.16 13.11
CA ALA A 171 12.55 -16.91 11.86
C ALA A 171 11.25 -16.91 11.05
N LEU A 172 10.12 -17.18 11.71
CA LEU A 172 8.80 -17.22 11.06
C LEU A 172 8.44 -15.88 10.41
N VAL A 173 8.66 -14.77 11.13
CA VAL A 173 8.41 -13.43 10.58
C VAL A 173 9.39 -13.10 9.47
N GLY A 174 10.69 -13.37 9.66
CA GLY A 174 11.75 -12.99 8.71
C GLY A 174 11.72 -13.80 7.42
N GLU A 175 11.64 -15.12 7.53
CA GLU A 175 11.78 -16.02 6.38
C GLU A 175 10.50 -16.15 5.57
N LEU A 176 9.34 -16.05 6.23
CA LEU A 176 8.05 -16.24 5.56
C LEU A 176 7.28 -14.94 5.39
N LEU A 177 7.00 -14.20 6.47
CA LEU A 177 6.05 -13.10 6.42
C LEU A 177 6.60 -11.85 5.74
N LEU A 178 7.82 -11.41 6.07
CA LEU A 178 8.36 -10.16 5.53
C LEU A 178 8.53 -10.18 4.02
N ALA A 179 8.88 -11.32 3.42
CA ALA A 179 8.98 -11.45 1.97
C ALA A 179 7.63 -11.21 1.28
N HIS A 180 6.54 -11.75 1.85
CA HIS A 180 5.19 -11.55 1.34
C HIS A 180 4.71 -10.11 1.54
N LEU A 181 4.97 -9.50 2.69
CA LEU A 181 4.64 -8.09 2.95
C LEU A 181 5.38 -7.15 1.99
N ASN A 182 6.68 -7.39 1.77
CA ASN A 182 7.46 -6.61 0.80
C ASN A 182 6.85 -6.69 -0.60
N ARG A 183 6.53 -7.91 -1.07
CA ARG A 183 5.93 -8.12 -2.38
C ARG A 183 4.55 -7.48 -2.50
N SER A 184 3.71 -7.59 -1.47
CA SER A 184 2.38 -6.96 -1.43
C SER A 184 2.47 -5.44 -1.52
N MET A 185 3.34 -4.82 -0.71
CA MET A 185 3.56 -3.36 -0.73
C MET A 185 4.16 -2.87 -2.05
N SER A 186 5.08 -3.63 -2.65
CA SER A 186 5.65 -3.31 -3.96
C SER A 186 4.58 -3.32 -5.03
N LEU A 187 3.75 -4.36 -5.08
CA LEU A 187 2.62 -4.47 -6.01
C LEU A 187 1.63 -3.31 -5.82
N GLN A 188 1.32 -2.96 -4.59
CA GLN A 188 0.44 -1.83 -4.28
C GLN A 188 1.00 -0.51 -4.82
N ARG A 189 2.30 -0.27 -4.67
CA ARG A 189 2.97 0.95 -5.18
C ARG A 189 3.00 0.99 -6.71
N GLU A 190 3.26 -0.13 -7.36
CA GLU A 190 3.21 -0.23 -8.83
C GLU A 190 1.80 0.08 -9.36
N LEU A 191 0.77 -0.51 -8.76
CA LEU A 191 -0.62 -0.22 -9.12
C LEU A 191 -1.01 1.24 -8.85
N ALA A 192 -0.53 1.85 -7.77
CA ALA A 192 -0.76 3.25 -7.47
C ALA A 192 -0.05 4.17 -8.48
N ALA A 193 1.17 3.84 -8.90
CA ALA A 193 1.91 4.60 -9.91
C ALA A 193 1.22 4.58 -11.29
N VAL A 194 0.74 3.40 -11.72
CA VAL A 194 -0.03 3.28 -12.99
C VAL A 194 -1.29 4.14 -12.93
N ARG A 195 -2.03 4.10 -11.83
CA ARG A 195 -3.26 4.92 -11.66
C ARG A 195 -2.96 6.40 -11.56
N GLY A 196 -1.87 6.77 -10.90
CA GLY A 196 -1.44 8.16 -10.83
C GLY A 196 -1.17 8.72 -12.23
N ALA A 197 -0.53 7.95 -13.10
CA ALA A 197 -0.30 8.32 -14.49
C ALA A 197 -1.61 8.46 -15.28
N ASP A 198 -2.56 7.53 -15.12
CA ASP A 198 -3.88 7.61 -15.75
C ASP A 198 -4.66 8.84 -15.28
N THR A 199 -4.61 9.15 -13.99
CA THR A 199 -5.27 10.33 -13.41
C THR A 199 -4.64 11.62 -13.90
N LEU A 200 -3.31 11.69 -13.97
CA LEU A 200 -2.59 12.86 -14.50
C LEU A 200 -2.92 13.08 -15.98
N LEU A 201 -2.94 12.01 -16.76
CA LEU A 201 -3.32 12.08 -18.18
C LEU A 201 -4.76 12.56 -18.34
N ALA A 202 -5.70 12.00 -17.57
CA ALA A 202 -7.09 12.40 -17.59
C ALA A 202 -7.28 13.87 -17.19
N ASN A 203 -6.56 14.34 -16.15
CA ASN A 203 -6.59 15.73 -15.72
C ASN A 203 -5.97 16.67 -16.76
N ALA A 204 -4.83 16.31 -17.35
CA ALA A 204 -4.21 17.08 -18.41
C ALA A 204 -5.14 17.22 -19.63
N MET A 205 -5.81 16.12 -19.99
CA MET A 205 -6.81 16.11 -21.05
C MET A 205 -8.05 16.95 -20.69
N HIS A 206 -8.44 16.98 -19.41
CA HIS A 206 -9.57 17.78 -18.94
C HIS A 206 -9.27 19.28 -18.96
N MET A 207 -8.03 19.66 -18.61
CA MET A 207 -7.59 21.08 -18.65
C MET A 207 -7.33 21.58 -20.06
N ALA A 208 -7.15 20.71 -21.04
CA ALA A 208 -6.96 21.11 -22.42
C ALA A 208 -8.26 21.71 -22.98
N GLN A 209 -8.17 22.90 -23.62
CA GLN A 209 -9.31 23.53 -24.29
C GLN A 209 -9.76 22.79 -25.55
N ALA A 210 -9.00 21.79 -25.99
CA ALA A 210 -9.31 20.93 -27.14
C ALA A 210 -10.07 19.68 -26.73
N GLY A 211 -10.97 19.21 -27.60
CA GLY A 211 -11.63 17.92 -27.45
C GLY A 211 -10.68 16.77 -27.82
N PHE A 212 -10.50 15.82 -26.92
CA PHE A 212 -9.69 14.62 -27.13
C PHE A 212 -10.51 13.36 -27.04
N VAL A 213 -10.29 12.45 -27.98
CA VAL A 213 -10.80 11.09 -27.96
C VAL A 213 -9.63 10.14 -28.09
N LEU A 214 -9.43 9.27 -27.10
CA LEU A 214 -8.42 8.21 -27.13
C LEU A 214 -9.08 6.93 -27.65
N PHE A 215 -8.39 6.21 -28.56
CA PHE A 215 -8.88 4.97 -29.13
C PHE A 215 -8.01 3.79 -28.74
N ASP A 216 -8.61 2.61 -28.58
CA ASP A 216 -7.88 1.35 -28.48
C ASP A 216 -7.26 0.93 -29.83
N CYS A 217 -6.47 -0.17 -29.82
CA CYS A 217 -5.86 -0.73 -31.02
C CYS A 217 -6.90 -1.28 -32.03
N GLN A 218 -8.19 -1.32 -31.66
CA GLN A 218 -9.30 -1.75 -32.50
C GLN A 218 -10.11 -0.55 -33.05
N GLY A 219 -9.70 0.69 -32.66
CA GLY A 219 -10.38 1.91 -33.07
C GLY A 219 -11.65 2.23 -32.26
N ARG A 220 -11.81 1.65 -31.07
CA ARG A 220 -12.91 1.95 -30.17
C ARG A 220 -12.50 3.05 -29.20
N PRO A 221 -13.36 4.02 -28.91
CA PRO A 221 -13.09 5.05 -27.94
C PRO A 221 -12.86 4.45 -26.54
N LEU A 222 -11.66 4.66 -25.97
CA LEU A 222 -11.32 4.32 -24.60
C LEU A 222 -11.61 5.47 -23.63
N LEU A 223 -11.39 6.71 -24.09
CA LEU A 223 -11.56 7.90 -23.27
C LEU A 223 -12.03 9.05 -24.14
N VAL A 224 -13.02 9.80 -23.61
CA VAL A 224 -13.54 11.03 -24.21
C VAL A 224 -13.47 12.10 -23.13
N ASN A 225 -12.69 13.17 -23.32
CA ASN A 225 -12.64 14.24 -22.33
C ASN A 225 -13.91 15.10 -22.36
N ALA A 226 -14.14 15.90 -21.34
CA ALA A 226 -15.36 16.71 -21.20
C ALA A 226 -15.60 17.60 -22.41
N ARG A 227 -14.51 18.22 -22.95
CA ARG A 227 -14.62 19.08 -24.12
C ARG A 227 -15.01 18.32 -25.40
N ALA A 228 -14.48 17.12 -25.61
CA ALA A 228 -14.93 16.26 -26.71
C ALA A 228 -16.38 15.83 -26.54
N ALA A 229 -16.79 15.48 -25.32
CA ALA A 229 -18.19 15.11 -25.02
C ALA A 229 -19.15 16.27 -25.32
N GLU A 230 -18.80 17.52 -24.97
CA GLU A 230 -19.60 18.70 -25.32
C GLU A 230 -19.70 18.90 -26.85
N ILE A 231 -18.60 18.74 -27.58
CA ILE A 231 -18.56 18.86 -29.05
C ILE A 231 -19.44 17.78 -29.67
N LEU A 232 -19.31 16.51 -29.23
CA LEU A 232 -20.09 15.40 -29.72
C LEU A 232 -21.59 15.53 -29.39
N ALA A 233 -21.93 16.12 -28.24
CA ALA A 233 -23.32 16.38 -27.83
C ALA A 233 -24.01 17.40 -28.71
N ARG A 234 -23.29 18.34 -29.30
CA ARG A 234 -23.83 19.34 -30.24
C ARG A 234 -24.29 18.71 -31.55
N ARG A 235 -23.78 17.51 -31.89
CA ARG A 235 -24.08 16.81 -33.13
C ARG A 235 -23.89 17.64 -34.40
N ASP A 236 -22.91 18.57 -34.34
CA ASP A 236 -22.57 19.46 -35.44
C ASP A 236 -21.42 18.81 -36.25
N GLY A 237 -21.82 17.88 -37.13
CA GLY A 237 -20.92 17.20 -38.04
C GLY A 237 -20.12 16.03 -37.48
N LEU A 238 -20.04 15.86 -36.15
CA LEU A 238 -19.31 14.74 -35.50
C LEU A 238 -20.17 14.15 -34.37
N VAL A 239 -20.35 12.82 -34.40
CA VAL A 239 -21.18 12.13 -33.40
C VAL A 239 -20.52 10.81 -32.96
N LEU A 240 -20.79 10.38 -31.75
CA LEU A 240 -20.47 9.06 -31.24
C LEU A 240 -21.72 8.19 -31.25
N ARG A 241 -21.78 7.16 -32.10
CA ARG A 241 -22.90 6.22 -32.19
C ARG A 241 -22.41 4.80 -32.05
N SER A 242 -23.00 4.05 -31.14
CA SER A 242 -22.68 2.62 -30.90
C SER A 242 -21.19 2.37 -30.64
N GLY A 243 -20.50 3.31 -29.97
CA GLY A 243 -19.07 3.20 -29.71
C GLY A 243 -18.15 3.51 -30.91
N GLU A 244 -18.70 4.11 -31.97
CA GLU A 244 -17.93 4.54 -33.14
C GLU A 244 -18.07 6.05 -33.36
N LEU A 245 -16.95 6.70 -33.71
CA LEU A 245 -16.96 8.10 -34.12
C LEU A 245 -17.40 8.19 -35.57
N ARG A 246 -18.43 9.01 -35.83
CA ARG A 246 -19.03 9.17 -37.17
C ARG A 246 -19.17 10.63 -37.52
N THR A 247 -19.10 10.94 -38.81
CA THR A 247 -19.36 12.26 -39.37
C THR A 247 -20.60 12.26 -40.24
N GLU A 248 -21.22 13.44 -40.41
CA GLU A 248 -22.25 13.67 -41.40
C GLU A 248 -21.56 13.88 -42.76
N GLY A 249 -21.92 13.08 -43.75
CA GLY A 249 -21.38 13.16 -45.11
C GLY A 249 -20.36 12.10 -45.46
N VAL A 250 -20.51 11.55 -46.66
CA VAL A 250 -19.72 10.39 -47.15
C VAL A 250 -18.21 10.72 -47.21
N ALA A 251 -17.87 11.91 -47.74
CA ALA A 251 -16.46 12.32 -47.87
C ALA A 251 -15.78 12.53 -46.52
N ALA A 252 -16.44 13.21 -45.57
CA ALA A 252 -15.91 13.41 -44.22
C ALA A 252 -15.75 12.10 -43.46
N GLN A 253 -16.69 11.16 -43.62
CA GLN A 253 -16.61 9.83 -43.02
C GLN A 253 -15.44 9.02 -43.57
N ALA A 254 -15.17 9.11 -44.87
CA ALA A 254 -14.02 8.45 -45.48
C ALA A 254 -12.70 9.02 -44.94
N MET A 255 -12.57 10.35 -44.87
CA MET A 255 -11.39 11.00 -44.29
C MET A 255 -11.15 10.62 -42.83
N LEU A 256 -12.21 10.61 -41.99
CA LEU A 256 -12.12 10.18 -40.59
C LEU A 256 -11.63 8.75 -40.46
N ARG A 257 -12.23 7.84 -41.22
CA ARG A 257 -11.84 6.41 -41.22
C ARG A 257 -10.40 6.22 -41.66
N ASP A 258 -9.98 6.88 -42.75
CA ASP A 258 -8.62 6.75 -43.28
C ASP A 258 -7.59 7.34 -42.34
N GLY A 259 -7.91 8.47 -41.68
CA GLY A 259 -7.07 9.07 -40.63
C GLY A 259 -6.93 8.19 -39.40
N LEU A 260 -8.04 7.60 -38.91
CA LEU A 260 -8.00 6.63 -37.81
C LEU A 260 -7.18 5.40 -38.17
N ALA A 261 -7.36 4.84 -39.39
CA ALA A 261 -6.62 3.69 -39.84
C ALA A 261 -5.12 3.98 -39.96
N ALA A 262 -4.74 5.16 -40.41
CA ALA A 262 -3.34 5.59 -40.45
C ALA A 262 -2.73 5.72 -39.06
N ALA A 263 -3.44 6.38 -38.12
CA ALA A 263 -2.99 6.52 -36.73
C ALA A 263 -2.83 5.16 -36.04
N LEU A 264 -3.75 4.23 -36.26
CA LEU A 264 -3.68 2.87 -35.70
C LEU A 264 -2.51 2.05 -36.27
N ARG A 265 -2.14 2.22 -37.54
CA ARG A 265 -0.93 1.58 -38.10
C ARG A 265 0.32 2.05 -37.40
N VAL A 266 0.47 3.39 -37.24
CA VAL A 266 1.62 3.98 -36.52
C VAL A 266 1.68 3.46 -35.09
N ALA A 267 0.54 3.40 -34.39
CA ALA A 267 0.49 2.90 -33.00
C ALA A 267 0.84 1.41 -32.87
N ARG A 268 0.70 0.63 -33.97
CA ARG A 268 1.09 -0.79 -34.04
C ARG A 268 2.53 -1.00 -34.54
N GLY A 269 3.28 0.08 -34.77
CA GLY A 269 4.65 0.01 -35.28
C GLY A 269 4.74 -0.38 -36.76
N GLN A 270 3.72 -0.10 -37.53
CA GLN A 270 3.62 -0.38 -38.98
C GLN A 270 3.74 0.89 -39.82
#